data_0bea7aca2a9002c1edc901834d8c8e36
#
_entry.id   0bea7aca2a9002c1edc901834d8c8e36
#
_cell.length_a   1.000
_cell.length_b   1.000
_cell.length_c   1.000
_cell.angle_alpha   90.00
_cell.angle_beta   90.00
_cell.angle_gamma   90.00
#
_symmetry.space_group_name_H-M   'P 1'
#
loop_
_entity.id
_entity.type
_entity.pdbx_description
1 polymer ?
#
loop_
_entity_poly.entity_id
_entity_poly.type
_entity_poly.pdbx_seq_one_letter_code
_entity_poly.pdbx_strand_id
1 'polypeptide(L)'
;MRKGEEAGVNYHFLPTAADFFAKELIEHAEFRNWFYGSAIDNLRHDKINIGIYDIRRIQQIIKNENIECYPIYIKSSDKTRLLRQLEREESPDCDEIIRRFIADKKDFVPVVYNTTGFDFITIENNDNKFTLLNDIISYIKENVLK
;
A
#
# COMPACT_ATOMS: atom_id res chain seq x y z
N MET A 1 -2.73 -0.90 -16.61
CA MET A 1 -2.99 -2.06 -15.72
C MET A 1 -1.80 -3.00 -15.78
N ARG A 2 -1.46 -3.63 -14.68
CA ARG A 2 -0.39 -4.63 -14.64
C ARG A 2 -0.94 -6.01 -15.06
N LYS A 3 -0.06 -6.96 -15.44
CA LYS A 3 -0.47 -8.33 -15.74
C LYS A 3 -1.22 -8.93 -14.53
N GLY A 4 -2.46 -9.36 -14.73
CA GLY A 4 -3.34 -9.91 -13.67
C GLY A 4 -4.24 -8.89 -12.96
N GLU A 5 -4.22 -7.62 -13.35
CA GLU A 5 -5.18 -6.62 -12.86
C GLU A 5 -6.37 -6.52 -13.82
N GLU A 6 -7.58 -6.48 -13.26
CA GLU A 6 -8.84 -6.40 -14.00
C GLU A 6 -9.56 -5.09 -13.70
N ALA A 7 -10.06 -4.42 -14.76
CA ALA A 7 -10.91 -3.25 -14.61
C ALA A 7 -12.23 -3.64 -13.94
N GLY A 8 -12.70 -2.81 -13.00
CA GLY A 8 -13.89 -3.09 -12.21
C GLY A 8 -13.69 -4.06 -11.04
N VAL A 9 -12.51 -4.69 -10.96
CA VAL A 9 -12.12 -5.55 -9.81
C VAL A 9 -11.02 -4.88 -9.00
N ASN A 10 -9.87 -4.60 -9.65
CA ASN A 10 -8.73 -3.97 -8.98
C ASN A 10 -8.77 -2.44 -9.08
N TYR A 11 -9.36 -1.90 -10.16
CA TYR A 11 -9.51 -0.47 -10.40
C TYR A 11 -10.86 -0.14 -11.01
N HIS A 12 -11.51 0.88 -10.48
CA HIS A 12 -12.68 1.53 -11.08
C HIS A 12 -12.23 2.79 -11.81
N PHE A 13 -12.22 2.74 -13.15
CA PHE A 13 -11.85 3.90 -13.95
C PHE A 13 -13.00 4.87 -14.05
N LEU A 14 -12.74 6.14 -13.73
CA LEU A 14 -13.70 7.23 -13.86
C LEU A 14 -13.37 8.06 -15.12
N PRO A 15 -14.37 8.56 -15.84
CA PRO A 15 -14.17 9.25 -17.11
C PRO A 15 -13.35 10.53 -16.98
N THR A 16 -13.54 11.30 -15.90
CA THR A 16 -12.89 12.59 -15.70
C THR A 16 -12.33 12.75 -14.29
N ALA A 17 -11.42 13.72 -14.12
CA ALA A 17 -10.96 14.14 -12.80
C ALA A 17 -12.10 14.70 -11.94
N ALA A 18 -13.09 15.36 -12.55
CA ALA A 18 -14.26 15.86 -11.83
C ALA A 18 -15.09 14.73 -11.22
N ASP A 19 -15.29 13.62 -11.96
CA ASP A 19 -15.98 12.43 -11.44
C ASP A 19 -15.20 11.79 -10.29
N PHE A 20 -13.86 11.83 -10.37
CA PHE A 20 -13.01 11.33 -9.29
C PHE A 20 -13.15 12.17 -8.01
N PHE A 21 -13.05 13.49 -8.11
CA PHE A 21 -13.15 14.38 -6.96
C PHE A 21 -14.59 14.61 -6.47
N ALA A 22 -15.60 14.17 -7.22
CA ALA A 22 -16.98 14.11 -6.73
C ALA A 22 -17.22 12.96 -5.75
N LYS A 23 -16.28 11.98 -5.65
CA LYS A 23 -16.34 10.93 -4.65
C LYS A 23 -15.83 11.42 -3.30
N GLU A 24 -16.42 10.93 -2.22
CA GLU A 24 -15.88 11.09 -0.87
C GLU A 24 -14.66 10.18 -0.72
N LEU A 25 -13.47 10.79 -0.81
CA LEU A 25 -12.20 10.05 -0.83
C LEU A 25 -11.63 9.92 0.57
N ILE A 26 -11.17 8.71 0.91
CA ILE A 26 -10.41 8.41 2.13
C ILE A 26 -9.00 8.96 2.01
N GLU A 27 -8.41 8.74 0.83
CA GLU A 27 -7.09 9.17 0.45
C GLU A 27 -6.96 9.27 -1.08
N HIS A 28 -6.02 10.07 -1.54
CA HIS A 28 -5.70 10.14 -2.96
C HIS A 28 -4.24 10.50 -3.21
N ALA A 29 -3.79 10.20 -4.42
CA ALA A 29 -2.48 10.60 -4.93
C ALA A 29 -2.56 10.88 -6.43
N GLU A 30 -1.66 11.73 -6.91
CA GLU A 30 -1.44 11.95 -8.33
C GLU A 30 -0.12 11.30 -8.76
N PHE A 31 -0.15 10.58 -9.87
CA PHE A 31 1.02 10.01 -10.49
C PHE A 31 0.90 10.08 -12.01
N ARG A 32 1.84 10.77 -12.67
CA ARG A 32 1.89 10.95 -14.14
C ARG A 32 0.56 11.46 -14.72
N ASN A 33 -0.03 12.49 -14.10
CA ASN A 33 -1.31 13.11 -14.47
C ASN A 33 -2.53 12.17 -14.31
N TRP A 34 -2.39 11.07 -13.57
CA TRP A 34 -3.50 10.20 -13.18
C TRP A 34 -3.77 10.34 -11.70
N PHE A 35 -5.04 10.42 -11.34
CA PHE A 35 -5.48 10.41 -9.94
C PHE A 35 -5.81 8.97 -9.51
N TYR A 36 -5.34 8.61 -8.33
CA TYR A 36 -5.60 7.33 -7.68
C TYR A 36 -6.11 7.60 -6.29
N GLY A 37 -7.11 6.86 -5.84
CA GLY A 37 -7.63 7.03 -4.50
C GLY A 37 -8.60 5.93 -4.12
N SER A 38 -8.95 5.90 -2.84
CA SER A 38 -9.95 5.01 -2.28
C SER A 38 -11.15 5.84 -1.82
N ALA A 39 -12.34 5.48 -2.28
CA ALA A 39 -13.57 6.13 -1.87
C ALA A 39 -14.19 5.42 -0.66
N ILE A 40 -14.86 6.16 0.20
CA ILE A 40 -15.59 5.64 1.37
C ILE A 40 -16.63 4.60 0.95
N ASP A 41 -17.32 4.83 -0.16
CA ASP A 41 -18.32 3.90 -0.72
C ASP A 41 -17.76 2.48 -0.98
N ASN A 42 -16.44 2.35 -1.12
CA ASN A 42 -15.79 1.06 -1.37
C ASN A 42 -15.48 0.29 -0.08
N LEU A 43 -15.62 0.92 1.09
CA LEU A 43 -15.41 0.26 2.37
C LEU A 43 -16.59 -0.65 2.71
N ARG A 44 -16.28 -1.82 3.19
CA ARG A 44 -17.25 -2.74 3.79
C ARG A 44 -17.27 -2.52 5.30
N HIS A 45 -18.36 -1.94 5.80
CA HIS A 45 -18.53 -1.63 7.23
C HIS A 45 -18.66 -2.86 8.12
N ASP A 46 -19.02 -4.01 7.54
CA ASP A 46 -19.17 -5.30 8.21
C ASP A 46 -17.88 -6.14 8.22
N LYS A 47 -16.78 -5.62 7.69
CA LYS A 47 -15.51 -6.37 7.51
C LYS A 47 -14.29 -5.51 7.74
N ILE A 48 -13.17 -6.19 7.98
CA ILE A 48 -11.85 -5.56 7.92
C ILE A 48 -11.52 -5.27 6.45
N ASN A 49 -11.20 -4.02 6.17
CA ASN A 49 -10.74 -3.58 4.87
C ASN A 49 -9.21 -3.57 4.87
N ILE A 50 -8.58 -4.20 3.89
CA ILE A 50 -7.13 -4.28 3.77
C ILE A 50 -6.72 -3.57 2.48
N GLY A 51 -5.75 -2.67 2.58
CA GLY A 51 -5.20 -1.95 1.43
C GLY A 51 -3.69 -1.84 1.48
N ILE A 52 -3.08 -1.54 0.33
CA ILE A 52 -1.65 -1.29 0.20
C ILE A 52 -1.45 0.17 -0.19
N TYR A 53 -0.74 0.90 0.64
CA TYR A 53 -0.59 2.33 0.51
C TYR A 53 0.86 2.77 0.68
N ASP A 54 1.24 3.88 0.07
CA ASP A 54 2.45 4.60 0.42
C ASP A 54 2.26 5.43 1.70
N ILE A 55 3.35 5.97 2.25
CA ILE A 55 3.33 6.69 3.53
C ILE A 55 2.43 7.92 3.49
N ARG A 56 2.42 8.67 2.38
CA ARG A 56 1.61 9.90 2.24
C ARG A 56 0.11 9.60 2.27
N ARG A 57 -0.28 8.49 1.65
CA ARG A 57 -1.67 8.03 1.63
C ARG A 57 -2.10 7.51 3.00
N ILE A 58 -1.24 6.75 3.70
CA ILE A 58 -1.49 6.34 5.09
C ILE A 58 -1.69 7.56 6.00
N GLN A 59 -0.88 8.61 5.86
CA GLN A 59 -1.05 9.85 6.63
C GLN A 59 -2.39 10.55 6.37
N GLN A 60 -2.97 10.43 5.18
CA GLN A 60 -4.32 10.93 4.90
C GLN A 60 -5.38 10.08 5.59
N ILE A 61 -5.26 8.75 5.51
CA ILE A 61 -6.20 7.81 6.13
C ILE A 61 -6.27 8.03 7.64
N ILE A 62 -5.12 8.13 8.31
CA ILE A 62 -5.04 8.32 9.77
C ILE A 62 -5.65 9.64 10.24
N LYS A 63 -5.63 10.67 9.39
CA LYS A 63 -6.28 11.96 9.71
C LYS A 63 -7.81 11.92 9.62
N ASN A 64 -8.37 10.86 9.04
CA ASN A 64 -9.81 10.69 8.96
C ASN A 64 -10.32 10.06 10.25
N GLU A 65 -10.95 10.87 11.12
CA GLU A 65 -11.45 10.44 12.43
C GLU A 65 -12.54 9.35 12.37
N ASN A 66 -13.14 9.15 11.20
CA ASN A 66 -14.16 8.12 10.98
C ASN A 66 -13.58 6.76 10.61
N ILE A 67 -12.24 6.65 10.46
CA ILE A 67 -11.56 5.42 10.03
C ILE A 67 -10.53 5.01 11.06
N GLU A 68 -10.76 3.87 11.68
CA GLU A 68 -9.75 3.23 12.52
C GLU A 68 -8.73 2.52 11.61
N CYS A 69 -7.46 2.92 11.70
CA CYS A 69 -6.39 2.46 10.83
C CYS A 69 -5.26 1.82 11.64
N TYR A 70 -4.85 0.63 11.24
CA TYR A 70 -3.75 -0.13 11.82
C TYR A 70 -2.60 -0.29 10.82
N PRO A 71 -1.64 0.64 10.77
CA PRO A 71 -0.57 0.59 9.80
C PRO A 71 0.41 -0.56 10.08
N ILE A 72 0.68 -1.36 9.06
CA ILE A 72 1.67 -2.43 9.11
C ILE A 72 2.75 -2.16 8.05
N TYR A 73 3.98 -1.96 8.51
CA TYR A 73 5.14 -1.85 7.63
C TYR A 73 5.73 -3.24 7.33
N ILE A 74 5.66 -3.66 6.07
CA ILE A 74 6.27 -4.90 5.63
C ILE A 74 7.70 -4.61 5.19
N LYS A 75 8.67 -5.05 5.99
CA LYS A 75 10.09 -4.82 5.77
C LYS A 75 10.74 -6.04 5.11
N SER A 76 11.59 -5.79 4.10
CA SER A 76 12.44 -6.81 3.49
C SER A 76 13.83 -6.24 3.24
N SER A 77 14.84 -7.12 3.21
CA SER A 77 16.20 -6.71 2.86
C SER A 77 16.26 -6.18 1.42
N ASP A 78 17.19 -5.28 1.16
CA ASP A 78 17.42 -4.72 -0.18
C ASP A 78 17.66 -5.83 -1.20
N LYS A 79 18.46 -6.84 -0.83
CA LYS A 79 18.73 -8.01 -1.67
C LYS A 79 17.45 -8.75 -2.02
N THR A 80 16.62 -9.06 -1.03
CA THR A 80 15.33 -9.77 -1.23
C THR A 80 14.40 -8.98 -2.13
N ARG A 81 14.29 -7.67 -1.93
CA ARG A 81 13.43 -6.79 -2.72
C ARG A 81 13.87 -6.75 -4.18
N LEU A 82 15.17 -6.56 -4.45
CA LEU A 82 15.71 -6.51 -5.82
C LEU A 82 15.55 -7.86 -6.52
N LEU A 83 15.88 -8.97 -5.87
CA LEU A 83 15.70 -10.30 -6.46
C LEU A 83 14.25 -10.56 -6.85
N ARG A 84 13.30 -10.30 -5.94
CA ARG A 84 11.86 -10.47 -6.21
C ARG A 84 11.37 -9.59 -7.37
N GLN A 85 11.91 -8.40 -7.56
CA GLN A 85 11.55 -7.54 -8.68
C GLN A 85 12.08 -8.09 -10.01
N LEU A 86 13.31 -8.58 -10.03
CA LEU A 86 13.91 -9.19 -11.21
C LEU A 86 13.22 -10.50 -11.62
N GLU A 87 12.88 -11.35 -10.64
CA GLU A 87 12.25 -12.65 -10.88
C GLU A 87 10.77 -12.56 -11.31
N ARG A 88 10.12 -11.44 -11.03
CA ARG A 88 8.69 -11.26 -11.37
C ARG A 88 8.40 -11.09 -12.86
N GLU A 89 9.36 -10.63 -13.63
CA GLU A 89 9.23 -10.30 -15.04
C GLU A 89 10.13 -11.22 -15.88
N GLU A 90 9.63 -11.75 -16.98
CA GLU A 90 10.40 -12.61 -17.91
C GLU A 90 11.55 -11.83 -18.59
N SER A 91 11.32 -10.55 -18.88
CA SER A 91 12.33 -9.63 -19.43
C SER A 91 12.34 -8.36 -18.59
N PRO A 92 13.08 -8.35 -17.48
CA PRO A 92 13.06 -7.22 -16.56
C PRO A 92 13.78 -5.99 -17.15
N ASP A 93 13.10 -4.85 -17.12
CA ASP A 93 13.73 -3.55 -17.36
C ASP A 93 14.52 -3.17 -16.10
N CYS A 94 15.82 -3.45 -16.13
CA CYS A 94 16.71 -3.23 -14.98
C CYS A 94 16.82 -1.76 -14.59
N ASP A 95 16.81 -0.83 -15.56
CA ASP A 95 16.90 0.60 -15.29
C ASP A 95 15.65 1.10 -14.56
N GLU A 96 14.46 0.67 -14.98
CA GLU A 96 13.21 1.01 -14.33
C GLU A 96 13.11 0.34 -12.93
N ILE A 97 13.58 -0.90 -12.77
CA ILE A 97 13.64 -1.57 -11.47
C ILE A 97 14.54 -0.81 -10.51
N ILE A 98 15.74 -0.42 -10.94
CA ILE A 98 16.67 0.34 -10.10
C ILE A 98 16.09 1.72 -9.75
N ARG A 99 15.51 2.41 -10.73
CA ARG A 99 14.84 3.70 -10.50
C ARG A 99 13.76 3.61 -9.45
N ARG A 100 12.88 2.61 -9.53
CA ARG A 100 11.81 2.36 -8.55
C ARG A 100 12.39 2.02 -7.18
N PHE A 101 13.39 1.15 -7.14
CA PHE A 101 14.03 0.75 -5.90
C PHE A 101 14.63 1.94 -5.13
N ILE A 102 15.29 2.87 -5.83
CA ILE A 102 15.86 4.10 -5.24
C ILE A 102 14.74 5.02 -4.76
N ALA A 103 13.68 5.19 -5.55
CA ALA A 103 12.52 5.99 -5.17
C ALA A 103 11.86 5.45 -3.90
N ASP A 104 11.61 4.15 -3.84
CA ASP A 104 11.05 3.49 -2.67
C ASP A 104 11.92 3.71 -1.42
N LYS A 105 13.24 3.53 -1.54
CA LYS A 105 14.16 3.79 -0.41
C LYS A 105 14.01 5.21 0.12
N LYS A 106 13.88 6.18 -0.75
CA LYS A 106 13.70 7.59 -0.37
C LYS A 106 12.32 7.83 0.28
N ASP A 107 11.28 7.27 -0.29
CA ASP A 107 9.91 7.45 0.21
C ASP A 107 9.70 6.81 1.59
N PHE A 108 10.43 5.73 1.90
CA PHE A 108 10.37 5.05 3.19
C PHE A 108 11.37 5.54 4.25
N VAL A 109 12.15 6.60 3.97
CA VAL A 109 13.03 7.23 4.97
C VAL A 109 12.30 7.58 6.28
N PRO A 110 11.09 8.18 6.28
CA PRO A 110 10.38 8.49 7.50
C PRO A 110 10.07 7.26 8.36
N VAL A 111 9.77 6.11 7.74
CA VAL A 111 9.53 4.84 8.47
C VAL A 111 10.82 4.34 9.12
N VAL A 112 11.92 4.34 8.36
CA VAL A 112 13.23 3.86 8.85
C VAL A 112 13.69 4.67 10.08
N TYR A 113 13.46 5.97 10.10
CA TYR A 113 13.85 6.86 11.20
C TYR A 113 12.73 7.14 12.20
N ASN A 114 11.59 6.46 12.08
CA ASN A 114 10.41 6.64 12.94
C ASN A 114 9.94 8.11 13.03
N THR A 115 9.90 8.78 11.91
CA THR A 115 9.49 10.19 11.77
C THR A 115 8.19 10.35 10.97
N THR A 116 7.36 9.31 10.94
CA THR A 116 6.09 9.29 10.19
C THR A 116 5.01 10.17 10.80
N GLY A 117 5.09 10.44 12.11
CA GLY A 117 4.06 11.14 12.88
C GLY A 117 2.85 10.25 13.23
N PHE A 118 2.97 8.93 13.06
CA PHE A 118 1.96 7.94 13.46
C PHE A 118 2.62 6.62 13.87
N ASP A 119 1.92 5.84 14.68
CA ASP A 119 2.38 4.53 15.12
C ASP A 119 2.14 3.47 14.05
N PHE A 120 3.07 2.53 13.94
CA PHE A 120 2.98 1.37 13.05
C PHE A 120 3.75 0.19 13.65
N ILE A 121 3.36 -1.01 13.23
CA ILE A 121 4.18 -2.19 13.53
C ILE A 121 5.01 -2.57 12.31
N THR A 122 6.13 -3.26 12.57
CA THR A 122 6.99 -3.80 11.51
C THR A 122 6.93 -5.30 11.50
N ILE A 123 6.67 -5.90 10.34
CA ILE A 123 6.73 -7.34 10.10
C ILE A 123 7.79 -7.62 9.04
N GLU A 124 8.72 -8.54 9.33
CA GLU A 124 9.78 -8.93 8.40
C GLU A 124 9.25 -9.88 7.33
N ASN A 125 9.66 -9.65 6.08
CA ASN A 125 9.31 -10.46 4.92
C ASN A 125 10.57 -10.87 4.13
N ASN A 126 11.52 -11.49 4.81
CA ASN A 126 12.74 -12.00 4.17
C ASN A 126 12.63 -13.48 3.78
N ASP A 127 11.77 -14.24 4.46
CA ASP A 127 11.60 -15.69 4.28
C ASP A 127 10.49 -16.02 3.28
N ASN A 128 9.56 -16.84 3.67
CA ASN A 128 8.44 -17.23 2.83
C ASN A 128 7.15 -16.45 3.14
N LYS A 129 6.25 -16.44 2.17
CA LYS A 129 4.96 -15.73 2.27
C LYS A 129 4.02 -16.28 3.36
N PHE A 130 4.18 -17.54 3.77
CA PHE A 130 3.30 -18.15 4.78
C PHE A 130 3.63 -17.64 6.18
N THR A 131 4.92 -17.45 6.50
CA THR A 131 5.34 -16.83 7.76
C THR A 131 4.76 -15.43 7.87
N LEU A 132 4.97 -14.59 6.84
CA LEU A 132 4.42 -13.25 6.79
C LEU A 132 2.89 -13.24 6.99
N LEU A 133 2.17 -14.12 6.30
CA LEU A 133 0.71 -14.20 6.40
C LEU A 133 0.25 -14.55 7.82
N ASN A 134 0.91 -15.51 8.46
CA ASN A 134 0.59 -15.90 9.84
C ASN A 134 0.85 -14.75 10.82
N ASP A 135 1.95 -14.00 10.66
CA ASP A 135 2.27 -12.86 11.51
C ASP A 135 1.22 -11.74 11.37
N ILE A 136 0.80 -11.44 10.14
CA ILE A 136 -0.29 -10.48 9.87
C ILE A 136 -1.61 -10.94 10.49
N ILE A 137 -1.99 -12.21 10.31
CA ILE A 137 -3.22 -12.77 10.87
C ILE A 137 -3.21 -12.72 12.39
N SER A 138 -2.09 -13.07 13.04
CA SER A 138 -1.94 -13.00 14.49
C SER A 138 -2.11 -11.58 14.99
N TYR A 139 -1.44 -10.62 14.35
CA TYR A 139 -1.59 -9.20 14.68
C TYR A 139 -3.04 -8.71 14.57
N ILE A 140 -3.74 -9.07 13.48
CA ILE A 140 -5.15 -8.68 13.29
C ILE A 140 -6.03 -9.27 14.40
N LYS A 141 -5.86 -10.55 14.75
CA LYS A 141 -6.64 -11.19 15.83
C LYS A 141 -6.41 -10.54 17.18
N GLU A 142 -5.18 -10.14 17.47
CA GLU A 142 -4.80 -9.59 18.78
C GLU A 142 -5.14 -8.11 18.93
N ASN A 143 -5.19 -7.34 17.87
CA ASN A 143 -5.29 -5.88 17.94
C ASN A 143 -6.53 -5.29 17.27
N VAL A 144 -7.09 -5.96 16.26
CA VAL A 144 -8.22 -5.44 15.46
C VAL A 144 -9.54 -6.13 15.79
N LEU A 145 -9.51 -7.41 16.13
CA LEU A 145 -10.72 -8.24 16.41
C LEU A 145 -11.03 -8.39 17.92
N LYS A 146 -10.65 -7.42 18.72
CA LYS A 146 -10.94 -7.41 20.16
C LYS A 146 -12.39 -7.08 20.45
#